data_51d053cdee28aa0e90f83945977dc5e4
#
_entry.id   51d053cdee28aa0e90f83945977dc5e4
#
_cell.length_a   1.000
_cell.length_b   1.000
_cell.length_c   1.000
_cell.angle_alpha   90.00
_cell.angle_beta   90.00
_cell.angle_gamma   90.00
#
_symmetry.space_group_name_H-M   'P 1'
#
loop_
_entity.id
_entity.type
_entity.pdbx_description
1 polymer ?
#
loop_
_entity_poly.entity_id
_entity_poly.type
_entity_poly.pdbx_seq_one_letter_code
_entity_poly.pdbx_strand_id
1 'polypeptide(L)'
;MVFQSFNLFPHINVLQNLTLAPMKVLGMSRKEAEEQAFQQLDKVGLGNKATFLPHELSAGQRQRVAIARCLMMNPRVMLFDEPTSALDPIATAEVMDVMRKLKKEIPLVIITHKMSLVKEIADRVIFMQNGRICEEGPTAELLNAPQQSETRSFLNYQKNMMYQIDSSQFDHPELNARIECYCNRFGLGSQAFHFVQLVVEELLNLLPLEQGVQLMLSKSDNEVRMMLDVVLPPTDVMYLDSSQAKDALSLSIVEGLCDQMQETTDEQGNKLIHLELNKERLLMD
;
A
#
# COMPACT_ATOMS: atom_id res chain seq x y z
N MET A 1 2.92 -0.81 23.61
CA MET A 1 2.23 -0.95 22.33
C MET A 1 1.89 0.42 21.80
N VAL A 2 2.11 0.65 20.50
CA VAL A 2 1.77 1.87 19.77
C VAL A 2 0.59 1.54 18.86
N PHE A 3 -0.49 2.30 18.98
CA PHE A 3 -1.74 2.08 18.27
C PHE A 3 -1.90 3.04 17.09
N GLN A 4 -2.72 2.69 16.12
CA GLN A 4 -3.09 3.52 14.97
C GLN A 4 -3.68 4.89 15.38
N SER A 5 -4.46 4.92 16.46
CA SER A 5 -5.15 6.13 16.98
C SER A 5 -4.33 6.97 17.96
N PHE A 6 -3.00 6.74 18.05
CA PHE A 6 -2.04 7.44 18.94
C PHE A 6 -2.32 7.28 20.43
N ASN A 7 -3.56 7.32 20.88
CA ASN A 7 -4.06 7.17 22.25
C ASN A 7 -3.36 8.09 23.27
N LEU A 8 -3.04 9.32 22.86
CA LEU A 8 -2.52 10.36 23.77
C LEU A 8 -3.65 10.92 24.65
N PHE A 9 -3.33 11.24 25.89
CA PHE A 9 -4.26 11.94 26.77
C PHE A 9 -4.44 13.38 26.28
N PRO A 10 -5.63 13.79 25.80
CA PRO A 10 -5.82 15.05 25.10
C PRO A 10 -5.75 16.30 26.02
N HIS A 11 -5.98 16.11 27.31
CA HIS A 11 -6.09 17.18 28.31
C HIS A 11 -4.78 17.48 29.05
N ILE A 12 -3.69 16.79 28.74
CA ILE A 12 -2.36 17.00 29.31
C ILE A 12 -1.34 17.16 28.18
N ASN A 13 -0.27 17.89 28.45
CA ASN A 13 0.76 18.18 27.46
C ASN A 13 1.64 16.94 27.15
N VAL A 14 2.52 17.09 26.16
CA VAL A 14 3.42 16.00 25.71
C VAL A 14 4.29 15.49 26.84
N LEU A 15 4.93 16.36 27.61
CA LEU A 15 5.79 15.97 28.73
C LEU A 15 5.02 15.15 29.78
N GLN A 16 3.82 15.59 30.12
CA GLN A 16 2.95 14.89 31.05
C GLN A 16 2.46 13.54 30.50
N ASN A 17 2.19 13.44 29.19
CA ASN A 17 1.88 12.17 28.52
C ASN A 17 3.01 11.15 28.67
N LEU A 18 4.26 11.59 28.62
CA LEU A 18 5.43 10.70 28.76
C LEU A 18 5.69 10.33 30.22
N THR A 19 5.57 11.30 31.15
CA THR A 19 6.00 11.13 32.55
C THR A 19 4.98 10.40 33.42
N LEU A 20 3.69 10.44 33.05
CA LEU A 20 2.60 9.91 33.88
C LEU A 20 2.79 8.43 34.24
N ALA A 21 3.05 7.57 33.25
CA ALA A 21 3.18 6.14 33.48
C ALA A 21 4.46 5.75 34.27
N PRO A 22 5.66 6.26 33.94
CA PRO A 22 6.86 6.00 34.71
C PRO A 22 6.74 6.42 36.20
N MET A 23 6.15 7.58 36.45
CA MET A 23 5.95 8.04 37.82
C MET A 23 4.96 7.17 38.59
N LYS A 24 3.86 6.73 37.96
CA LYS A 24 2.81 5.94 38.62
C LYS A 24 3.11 4.46 38.72
N VAL A 25 3.81 3.88 37.75
CA VAL A 25 4.01 2.44 37.63
C VAL A 25 5.43 2.04 38.08
N LEU A 26 6.44 2.83 37.70
CA LEU A 26 7.84 2.52 38.05
C LEU A 26 8.31 3.26 39.30
N GLY A 27 7.50 4.13 39.89
CA GLY A 27 7.85 4.91 41.07
C GLY A 27 8.95 5.97 40.83
N MET A 28 9.18 6.36 39.58
CA MET A 28 10.18 7.37 39.26
C MET A 28 9.84 8.72 39.91
N SER A 29 10.85 9.42 40.39
CA SER A 29 10.67 10.81 40.78
C SER A 29 10.30 11.68 39.58
N ARG A 30 9.63 12.81 39.82
CA ARG A 30 9.25 13.73 38.76
C ARG A 30 10.46 14.20 37.95
N LYS A 31 11.55 14.53 38.64
CA LYS A 31 12.78 15.01 38.00
C LYS A 31 13.38 13.98 37.06
N GLU A 32 13.54 12.73 37.52
CA GLU A 32 14.04 11.63 36.72
C GLU A 32 13.15 11.35 35.51
N ALA A 33 11.82 11.35 35.69
CA ALA A 33 10.87 11.12 34.62
C ALA A 33 10.92 12.25 33.57
N GLU A 34 11.05 13.51 33.98
CA GLU A 34 11.18 14.66 33.08
C GLU A 34 12.50 14.60 32.30
N GLU A 35 13.64 14.32 32.95
CA GLU A 35 14.93 14.18 32.30
C GLU A 35 14.91 13.04 31.26
N GLN A 36 14.36 11.89 31.59
CA GLN A 36 14.21 10.79 30.64
C GLN A 36 13.23 11.13 29.51
N ALA A 37 12.14 11.84 29.79
CA ALA A 37 11.17 12.24 28.78
C ALA A 37 11.81 13.15 27.73
N PHE A 38 12.63 14.12 28.10
CA PHE A 38 13.36 14.95 27.15
C PHE A 38 14.30 14.12 26.28
N GLN A 39 15.03 13.16 26.85
CA GLN A 39 15.87 12.25 26.06
C GLN A 39 15.07 11.44 25.05
N GLN A 40 13.88 10.94 25.41
CA GLN A 40 13.04 10.20 24.47
C GLN A 40 12.42 11.12 23.40
N LEU A 41 12.05 12.35 23.76
CA LEU A 41 11.56 13.35 22.80
C LEU A 41 12.64 13.74 21.78
N ASP A 42 13.88 13.88 22.22
CA ASP A 42 15.02 14.15 21.33
C ASP A 42 15.27 13.00 20.35
N LYS A 43 15.18 11.73 20.82
CA LYS A 43 15.28 10.54 19.94
C LYS A 43 14.25 10.54 18.80
N VAL A 44 13.05 11.08 19.05
CA VAL A 44 11.99 11.16 18.04
C VAL A 44 11.91 12.55 17.36
N GLY A 45 12.87 13.45 17.62
CA GLY A 45 12.96 14.78 17.00
C GLY A 45 11.89 15.78 17.47
N LEU A 46 11.43 15.68 18.72
CA LEU A 46 10.35 16.49 19.28
C LEU A 46 10.70 17.19 20.60
N GLY A 47 11.98 17.40 20.92
CA GLY A 47 12.42 18.02 22.17
C GLY A 47 11.78 19.39 22.43
N ASN A 48 11.55 20.19 21.37
CA ASN A 48 10.91 21.50 21.45
C ASN A 48 9.37 21.45 21.58
N LYS A 49 8.75 20.27 21.64
CA LYS A 49 7.30 20.07 21.70
C LYS A 49 6.78 19.62 23.07
N ALA A 50 7.62 19.59 24.09
CA ALA A 50 7.32 19.10 25.43
C ALA A 50 6.08 19.75 26.10
N THR A 51 5.86 21.04 25.87
CA THR A 51 4.76 21.82 26.48
C THR A 51 3.48 21.84 25.65
N PHE A 52 3.51 21.34 24.41
CA PHE A 52 2.36 21.33 23.49
C PHE A 52 1.31 20.32 23.94
N LEU A 53 0.03 20.63 23.67
CA LEU A 53 -1.07 19.68 23.81
C LEU A 53 -1.20 18.82 22.54
N PRO A 54 -1.76 17.58 22.62
CA PRO A 54 -1.87 16.69 21.47
C PRO A 54 -2.60 17.28 20.26
N HIS A 55 -3.56 18.18 20.45
CA HIS A 55 -4.29 18.82 19.34
C HIS A 55 -3.48 19.89 18.60
N GLU A 56 -2.39 20.36 19.19
CA GLU A 56 -1.45 21.32 18.57
C GLU A 56 -0.38 20.63 17.70
N LEU A 57 -0.40 19.29 17.65
CA LEU A 57 0.57 18.47 16.93
C LEU A 57 -0.03 17.92 15.64
N SER A 58 0.80 17.76 14.60
CA SER A 58 0.43 17.00 13.40
C SER A 58 0.22 15.49 13.73
N ALA A 59 -0.42 14.76 12.82
CA ALA A 59 -0.62 13.31 12.99
C ALA A 59 0.72 12.56 13.19
N GLY A 60 1.73 12.85 12.36
CA GLY A 60 3.07 12.26 12.50
C GLY A 60 3.77 12.64 13.80
N GLN A 61 3.61 13.89 14.28
CA GLN A 61 4.14 14.29 15.57
C GLN A 61 3.44 13.55 16.72
N ARG A 62 2.10 13.40 16.68
CA ARG A 62 1.36 12.60 17.68
C ARG A 62 1.84 11.15 17.70
N GLN A 63 2.09 10.54 16.54
CA GLN A 63 2.61 9.18 16.47
C GLN A 63 4.00 9.05 17.08
N ARG A 64 4.89 10.00 16.80
CA ARG A 64 6.24 10.02 17.40
C ARG A 64 6.20 10.24 18.91
N VAL A 65 5.27 11.05 19.43
CA VAL A 65 5.03 11.18 20.88
C VAL A 65 4.53 9.86 21.48
N ALA A 66 3.63 9.14 20.80
CA ALA A 66 3.15 7.82 21.26
C ALA A 66 4.29 6.79 21.32
N ILE A 67 5.21 6.82 20.35
CA ILE A 67 6.43 6.02 20.36
C ILE A 67 7.30 6.38 21.56
N ALA A 68 7.61 7.67 21.76
CA ALA A 68 8.42 8.16 22.89
C ALA A 68 7.80 7.76 24.24
N ARG A 69 6.47 7.86 24.39
CA ARG A 69 5.75 7.40 25.58
C ARG A 69 5.95 5.92 25.86
N CYS A 70 5.95 5.08 24.83
CA CYS A 70 6.23 3.65 25.00
C CYS A 70 7.68 3.40 25.45
N LEU A 71 8.65 4.17 24.94
CA LEU A 71 10.06 4.06 25.29
C LEU A 71 10.34 4.42 26.77
N MET A 72 9.52 5.30 27.36
CA MET A 72 9.62 5.66 28.78
C MET A 72 9.50 4.48 29.74
N MET A 73 8.89 3.38 29.29
CA MET A 73 8.69 2.16 30.08
C MET A 73 9.83 1.15 29.92
N ASN A 74 10.93 1.51 29.25
CA ASN A 74 12.09 0.64 28.97
C ASN A 74 11.69 -0.75 28.43
N PRO A 75 10.93 -0.82 27.34
CA PRO A 75 10.35 -2.06 26.83
C PRO A 75 11.44 -2.99 26.28
N ARG A 76 11.29 -4.31 26.51
CA ARG A 76 12.12 -5.34 25.86
C ARG A 76 11.70 -5.65 24.43
N VAL A 77 10.47 -5.33 24.07
CA VAL A 77 9.89 -5.46 22.72
C VAL A 77 8.85 -4.37 22.53
N MET A 78 8.76 -3.81 21.33
CA MET A 78 7.71 -2.86 21.00
C MET A 78 6.73 -3.46 19.98
N LEU A 79 5.44 -3.28 20.26
CA LEU A 79 4.35 -3.70 19.38
C LEU A 79 3.78 -2.46 18.70
N PHE A 80 3.61 -2.51 17.38
CA PHE A 80 3.01 -1.47 16.56
C PHE A 80 1.80 -2.02 15.82
N ASP A 81 0.70 -1.31 15.89
CA ASP A 81 -0.54 -1.65 15.20
C ASP A 81 -0.84 -0.53 14.19
N GLU A 82 -0.66 -0.84 12.89
CA GLU A 82 -0.84 0.08 11.77
C GLU A 82 -0.20 1.47 12.00
N PRO A 83 1.12 1.55 12.30
CA PRO A 83 1.75 2.79 12.79
C PRO A 83 1.76 3.95 11.78
N THR A 84 1.48 3.70 10.51
CA THR A 84 1.55 4.72 9.44
C THR A 84 0.25 4.86 8.62
N SER A 85 -0.83 4.14 8.98
CA SER A 85 -2.07 4.11 8.19
C SER A 85 -2.80 5.45 8.13
N ALA A 86 -2.72 6.26 9.19
CA ALA A 86 -3.36 7.56 9.31
C ALA A 86 -2.42 8.75 9.00
N LEU A 87 -1.29 8.51 8.32
CA LEU A 87 -0.26 9.50 8.06
C LEU A 87 -0.13 9.81 6.57
N ASP A 88 0.15 11.07 6.25
CA ASP A 88 0.59 11.50 4.93
C ASP A 88 1.99 10.93 4.60
N PRO A 89 2.45 10.99 3.34
CA PRO A 89 3.74 10.42 2.93
C PRO A 89 4.94 11.00 3.68
N ILE A 90 4.95 12.30 3.98
CA ILE A 90 6.07 12.96 4.68
C ILE A 90 6.13 12.48 6.13
N ALA A 91 4.99 12.52 6.83
CA ALA A 91 4.90 12.04 8.20
C ALA A 91 5.19 10.52 8.30
N THR A 92 4.79 9.74 7.28
CA THR A 92 5.13 8.32 7.19
C THR A 92 6.65 8.12 7.15
N ALA A 93 7.37 8.86 6.29
CA ALA A 93 8.83 8.77 6.20
C ALA A 93 9.51 9.12 7.54
N GLU A 94 9.05 10.17 8.23
CA GLU A 94 9.59 10.56 9.54
C GLU A 94 9.39 9.48 10.61
N VAL A 95 8.21 8.85 10.65
CA VAL A 95 7.93 7.75 11.60
C VAL A 95 8.74 6.51 11.25
N MET A 96 8.91 6.18 9.97
CA MET A 96 9.74 5.08 9.51
C MET A 96 11.22 5.27 9.88
N ASP A 97 11.74 6.50 9.80
CA ASP A 97 13.10 6.82 10.25
C ASP A 97 13.30 6.55 11.74
N VAL A 98 12.31 6.91 12.56
CA VAL A 98 12.34 6.59 13.99
C VAL A 98 12.32 5.08 14.21
N MET A 99 11.43 4.35 13.54
CA MET A 99 11.33 2.88 13.66
C MET A 99 12.62 2.19 13.21
N ARG A 100 13.26 2.66 12.14
CA ARG A 100 14.54 2.15 11.60
C ARG A 100 15.69 2.31 12.60
N LYS A 101 15.70 3.41 13.37
CA LYS A 101 16.65 3.62 14.45
C LYS A 101 16.35 2.69 15.64
N LEU A 102 15.09 2.60 16.04
CA LEU A 102 14.66 1.76 17.19
C LEU A 102 14.89 0.27 16.93
N LYS A 103 14.71 -0.22 15.71
CA LYS A 103 14.97 -1.61 15.32
C LYS A 103 16.38 -2.09 15.70
N LYS A 104 17.36 -1.18 15.73
CA LYS A 104 18.75 -1.50 16.10
C LYS A 104 18.94 -1.71 17.61
N GLU A 105 18.02 -1.16 18.41
CA GLU A 105 18.11 -1.17 19.87
C GLU A 105 17.12 -2.17 20.50
N ILE A 106 15.94 -2.32 19.89
CA ILE A 106 14.82 -3.06 20.50
C ILE A 106 14.12 -3.90 19.40
N PRO A 107 13.77 -5.17 19.66
CA PRO A 107 12.92 -5.95 18.75
C PRO A 107 11.56 -5.27 18.54
N LEU A 108 11.14 -5.17 17.29
CA LEU A 108 9.86 -4.60 16.88
C LEU A 108 8.95 -5.69 16.32
N VAL A 109 7.70 -5.72 16.74
CA VAL A 109 6.63 -6.49 16.12
C VAL A 109 5.64 -5.49 15.53
N ILE A 110 5.42 -5.57 14.22
CA ILE A 110 4.63 -4.58 13.47
C ILE A 110 3.49 -5.31 12.78
N ILE A 111 2.26 -4.90 13.03
CA ILE A 111 1.08 -5.33 12.31
C ILE A 111 0.81 -4.27 11.23
N THR A 112 0.78 -4.67 9.97
CA THR A 112 0.51 -3.74 8.87
C THR A 112 0.09 -4.48 7.61
N HIS A 113 -0.69 -3.80 6.77
CA HIS A 113 -0.98 -4.22 5.40
C HIS A 113 -0.12 -3.48 4.37
N LYS A 114 0.71 -2.51 4.80
CA LYS A 114 1.57 -1.72 3.88
C LYS A 114 2.85 -2.47 3.55
N MET A 115 2.94 -3.00 2.34
CA MET A 115 4.11 -3.75 1.87
C MET A 115 5.39 -2.91 1.78
N SER A 116 5.27 -1.59 1.54
CA SER A 116 6.43 -0.68 1.58
C SER A 116 7.12 -0.70 2.95
N LEU A 117 6.35 -0.63 4.04
CA LEU A 117 6.87 -0.71 5.39
C LEU A 117 7.51 -2.09 5.67
N VAL A 118 6.87 -3.17 5.22
CA VAL A 118 7.40 -4.54 5.37
C VAL A 118 8.75 -4.67 4.66
N LYS A 119 8.84 -4.27 3.40
CA LYS A 119 10.07 -4.34 2.59
C LYS A 119 11.23 -3.55 3.20
N GLU A 120 10.94 -2.42 3.83
CA GLU A 120 11.94 -1.49 4.32
C GLU A 120 12.44 -1.81 5.73
N ILE A 121 11.54 -2.30 6.60
CA ILE A 121 11.86 -2.47 8.03
C ILE A 121 11.95 -3.93 8.46
N ALA A 122 11.12 -4.83 7.94
CA ALA A 122 11.01 -6.18 8.47
C ALA A 122 12.18 -7.08 8.05
N ASP A 123 12.74 -7.84 9.00
CA ASP A 123 13.69 -8.92 8.73
C ASP A 123 12.96 -10.25 8.45
N ARG A 124 11.84 -10.45 9.15
CA ARG A 124 10.97 -11.61 9.02
C ARG A 124 9.52 -11.15 8.89
N VAL A 125 8.73 -11.94 8.18
CA VAL A 125 7.30 -11.70 7.96
C VAL A 125 6.53 -12.91 8.43
N ILE A 126 5.40 -12.66 9.08
CA ILE A 126 4.37 -13.64 9.40
C ILE A 126 3.12 -13.22 8.66
N PHE A 127 2.73 -13.99 7.64
CA PHE A 127 1.49 -13.76 6.92
C PHE A 127 0.32 -14.44 7.62
N MET A 128 -0.70 -13.64 7.94
CA MET A 128 -1.90 -14.11 8.64
C MET A 128 -3.15 -13.85 7.81
N GLN A 129 -4.04 -14.83 7.76
CA GLN A 129 -5.36 -14.72 7.16
C GLN A 129 -6.39 -15.47 8.00
N ASN A 130 -7.57 -14.88 8.18
CA ASN A 130 -8.68 -15.49 8.94
C ASN A 130 -8.27 -15.98 10.35
N GLY A 131 -7.38 -15.23 11.03
CA GLY A 131 -6.91 -15.56 12.39
C GLY A 131 -5.90 -16.72 12.45
N ARG A 132 -5.36 -17.18 11.31
CA ARG A 132 -4.36 -18.25 11.23
C ARG A 132 -3.07 -17.74 10.60
N ILE A 133 -1.95 -18.27 11.06
CA ILE A 133 -0.66 -18.07 10.39
C ILE A 133 -0.66 -18.98 9.17
N CYS A 134 -0.56 -18.40 7.98
CA CYS A 134 -0.48 -19.11 6.71
C CYS A 134 0.96 -19.41 6.32
N GLU A 135 1.86 -18.44 6.51
CA GLU A 135 3.25 -18.57 6.13
C GLU A 135 4.12 -17.62 6.99
N GLU A 136 5.35 -18.04 7.29
CA GLU A 136 6.35 -17.20 7.92
C GLU A 136 7.75 -17.44 7.36
N GLY A 137 8.57 -16.40 7.31
CA GLY A 137 9.93 -16.54 6.79
C GLY A 137 10.71 -15.22 6.76
N PRO A 138 11.96 -15.27 6.28
CA PRO A 138 12.71 -14.05 5.96
C PRO A 138 11.96 -13.21 4.93
N THR A 139 11.98 -11.88 5.10
CA THR A 139 11.22 -10.96 4.24
C THR A 139 11.51 -11.16 2.76
N ALA A 140 12.79 -11.27 2.38
CA ALA A 140 13.17 -11.43 0.99
C ALA A 140 12.63 -12.73 0.35
N GLU A 141 12.66 -13.84 1.09
CA GLU A 141 12.18 -15.13 0.61
C GLU A 141 10.65 -15.12 0.46
N LEU A 142 9.93 -14.71 1.51
CA LEU A 142 8.48 -14.73 1.52
C LEU A 142 7.88 -13.79 0.46
N LEU A 143 8.48 -12.61 0.25
CA LEU A 143 7.96 -11.66 -0.73
C LEU A 143 8.28 -12.02 -2.18
N ASN A 144 9.38 -12.75 -2.44
CA ASN A 144 9.80 -13.08 -3.81
C ASN A 144 9.38 -14.49 -4.24
N ALA A 145 9.28 -15.44 -3.29
CA ALA A 145 8.98 -16.83 -3.58
C ALA A 145 8.03 -17.44 -2.53
N PRO A 146 6.80 -16.91 -2.37
CA PRO A 146 5.83 -17.43 -1.41
C PRO A 146 5.45 -18.87 -1.75
N GLN A 147 5.44 -19.74 -0.74
CA GLN A 147 5.13 -21.16 -0.91
C GLN A 147 3.62 -21.43 -0.82
N GLN A 148 2.90 -20.66 0.01
CA GLN A 148 1.48 -20.86 0.21
C GLN A 148 0.65 -20.08 -0.82
N SER A 149 -0.44 -20.69 -1.29
CA SER A 149 -1.36 -20.10 -2.27
C SER A 149 -1.99 -18.80 -1.77
N GLU A 150 -2.35 -18.77 -0.49
CA GLU A 150 -2.96 -17.61 0.16
C GLU A 150 -2.00 -16.42 0.21
N THR A 151 -0.74 -16.66 0.56
CA THR A 151 0.31 -15.63 0.56
C THR A 151 0.55 -15.11 -0.86
N ARG A 152 0.62 -16.02 -1.82
CA ARG A 152 0.82 -15.68 -3.24
C ARG A 152 -0.33 -14.83 -3.78
N SER A 153 -1.56 -15.22 -3.49
CA SER A 153 -2.76 -14.46 -3.91
C SER A 153 -2.79 -13.08 -3.29
N PHE A 154 -2.48 -12.96 -2.00
CA PHE A 154 -2.41 -11.66 -1.32
C PHE A 154 -1.33 -10.75 -1.91
N LEU A 155 -0.12 -11.27 -2.13
CA LEU A 155 0.99 -10.50 -2.71
C LEU A 155 0.70 -10.09 -4.15
N ASN A 156 0.06 -10.94 -4.94
CA ASN A 156 -0.38 -10.61 -6.29
C ASN A 156 -1.47 -9.51 -6.26
N TYR A 157 -2.44 -9.61 -5.36
CA TYR A 157 -3.44 -8.56 -5.16
C TYR A 157 -2.82 -7.21 -4.76
N GLN A 158 -1.77 -7.23 -3.93
CA GLN A 158 -1.03 -6.01 -3.54
C GLN A 158 -0.18 -5.43 -4.69
N LYS A 159 0.26 -6.27 -5.63
CA LYS A 159 1.01 -5.85 -6.82
C LYS A 159 0.12 -5.38 -7.95
N ASN A 160 -1.09 -5.91 -8.06
CA ASN A 160 -2.01 -5.71 -9.16
C ASN A 160 -3.23 -4.89 -8.70
N MET A 161 -3.81 -4.11 -9.59
CA MET A 161 -5.15 -3.57 -9.42
C MET A 161 -6.12 -4.51 -10.13
N MET A 162 -7.14 -4.97 -9.43
CA MET A 162 -8.22 -5.78 -10.01
C MET A 162 -9.53 -5.00 -9.92
N TYR A 163 -10.32 -5.05 -10.99
CA TYR A 163 -11.65 -4.46 -11.05
C TYR A 163 -12.61 -5.37 -11.80
N GLN A 164 -13.78 -5.61 -11.21
CA GLN A 164 -14.83 -6.44 -11.80
C GLN A 164 -15.93 -5.56 -12.39
N ILE A 165 -16.32 -5.81 -13.63
CA ILE A 165 -17.41 -5.13 -14.34
C ILE A 165 -18.47 -6.19 -14.65
N ASP A 166 -19.63 -6.08 -14.02
CA ASP A 166 -20.74 -7.04 -14.18
C ASP A 166 -21.89 -6.49 -15.05
N SER A 167 -21.81 -5.22 -15.43
CA SER A 167 -22.81 -4.57 -16.27
C SER A 167 -22.23 -3.36 -17.01
N SER A 168 -22.90 -2.93 -18.08
CA SER A 168 -22.56 -1.70 -18.79
C SER A 168 -22.76 -0.41 -17.97
N GLN A 169 -23.47 -0.48 -16.85
CA GLN A 169 -23.67 0.64 -15.91
C GLN A 169 -22.76 0.52 -14.68
N PHE A 170 -21.47 0.24 -14.89
CA PHE A 170 -20.49 0.23 -13.82
C PHE A 170 -20.05 1.65 -13.39
N ASP A 171 -19.43 1.76 -12.22
CA ASP A 171 -18.97 3.04 -11.67
C ASP A 171 -17.64 3.48 -12.30
N HIS A 172 -17.72 4.25 -13.42
CA HIS A 172 -16.56 4.82 -14.09
C HIS A 172 -15.68 5.68 -13.15
N PRO A 173 -16.24 6.59 -12.32
CA PRO A 173 -15.46 7.31 -11.31
C PRO A 173 -14.69 6.40 -10.36
N GLU A 174 -15.28 5.30 -9.88
CA GLU A 174 -14.59 4.34 -9.01
C GLU A 174 -13.43 3.66 -9.73
N LEU A 175 -13.63 3.18 -10.95
CA LEU A 175 -12.56 2.58 -11.76
C LEU A 175 -11.40 3.56 -11.96
N ASN A 176 -11.69 4.79 -12.35
CA ASN A 176 -10.69 5.83 -12.57
C ASN A 176 -9.92 6.17 -11.28
N ALA A 177 -10.61 6.29 -10.14
CA ALA A 177 -9.96 6.50 -8.84
C ALA A 177 -9.04 5.33 -8.45
N ARG A 178 -9.38 4.10 -8.79
CA ARG A 178 -8.53 2.92 -8.56
C ARG A 178 -7.29 2.92 -9.46
N ILE A 179 -7.43 3.27 -10.74
CA ILE A 179 -6.30 3.41 -11.68
C ILE A 179 -5.36 4.52 -11.19
N GLU A 180 -5.89 5.68 -10.80
CA GLU A 180 -5.10 6.79 -10.27
C GLU A 180 -4.33 6.40 -8.99
N CYS A 181 -5.02 5.76 -8.04
CA CYS A 181 -4.41 5.25 -6.82
C CYS A 181 -3.30 4.23 -7.12
N TYR A 182 -3.50 3.37 -8.14
CA TYR A 182 -2.53 2.40 -8.58
C TYR A 182 -1.30 3.08 -9.19
N CYS A 183 -1.47 4.02 -10.12
CA CYS A 183 -0.37 4.78 -10.72
C CYS A 183 0.44 5.54 -9.66
N ASN A 184 -0.23 6.23 -8.75
CA ASN A 184 0.40 6.97 -7.65
C ASN A 184 1.18 6.06 -6.70
N ARG A 185 0.71 4.84 -6.43
CA ARG A 185 1.41 3.84 -5.61
C ARG A 185 2.78 3.47 -6.16
N PHE A 186 2.93 3.46 -7.49
CA PHE A 186 4.17 3.11 -8.17
C PHE A 186 4.99 4.33 -8.61
N GLY A 187 4.60 5.55 -8.17
CA GLY A 187 5.31 6.79 -8.48
C GLY A 187 5.21 7.19 -9.95
N LEU A 188 4.17 6.72 -10.65
CA LEU A 188 3.86 7.13 -12.01
C LEU A 188 3.07 8.44 -11.96
N GLY A 189 3.47 9.43 -12.76
CA GLY A 189 2.85 10.75 -12.79
C GLY A 189 1.42 10.77 -13.34
N SER A 190 0.80 11.95 -13.31
CA SER A 190 -0.57 12.14 -13.82
C SER A 190 -0.72 11.80 -15.30
N GLN A 191 0.32 11.95 -16.11
CA GLN A 191 0.29 11.59 -17.52
C GLN A 191 0.16 10.08 -17.71
N ALA A 192 0.87 9.28 -16.92
CA ALA A 192 0.73 7.81 -16.93
C ALA A 192 -0.70 7.39 -16.54
N PHE A 193 -1.30 8.07 -15.56
CA PHE A 193 -2.70 7.84 -15.20
C PHE A 193 -3.64 8.08 -16.41
N HIS A 194 -3.55 9.24 -17.06
CA HIS A 194 -4.39 9.55 -18.21
C HIS A 194 -4.15 8.61 -19.39
N PHE A 195 -2.92 8.18 -19.59
CA PHE A 195 -2.58 7.20 -20.61
C PHE A 195 -3.23 5.83 -20.33
N VAL A 196 -3.10 5.31 -19.10
CA VAL A 196 -3.74 4.04 -18.70
C VAL A 196 -5.26 4.14 -18.77
N GLN A 197 -5.84 5.26 -18.32
CA GLN A 197 -7.27 5.54 -18.40
C GLN A 197 -7.76 5.45 -19.84
N LEU A 198 -7.07 6.11 -20.77
CA LEU A 198 -7.43 6.08 -22.21
C LEU A 198 -7.42 4.65 -22.76
N VAL A 199 -6.36 3.87 -22.48
CA VAL A 199 -6.29 2.47 -22.95
C VAL A 199 -7.43 1.64 -22.38
N VAL A 200 -7.75 1.80 -21.10
CA VAL A 200 -8.85 1.07 -20.46
C VAL A 200 -10.19 1.46 -21.05
N GLU A 201 -10.46 2.75 -21.23
CA GLU A 201 -11.72 3.25 -21.80
C GLU A 201 -11.93 2.74 -23.24
N GLU A 202 -10.91 2.82 -24.10
CA GLU A 202 -10.99 2.34 -25.47
C GLU A 202 -11.13 0.80 -25.54
N LEU A 203 -10.43 0.07 -24.69
CA LEU A 203 -10.59 -1.38 -24.59
C LEU A 203 -12.00 -1.78 -24.16
N LEU A 204 -12.59 -1.08 -23.17
CA LEU A 204 -13.95 -1.37 -22.70
C LEU A 204 -15.02 -1.16 -23.79
N ASN A 205 -14.80 -0.26 -24.77
CA ASN A 205 -15.69 -0.09 -25.92
C ASN A 205 -15.75 -1.34 -26.81
N LEU A 206 -14.70 -2.16 -26.81
CA LEU A 206 -14.62 -3.39 -27.60
C LEU A 206 -15.33 -4.58 -26.93
N LEU A 207 -15.51 -4.53 -25.61
CA LEU A 207 -15.87 -5.69 -24.81
C LEU A 207 -17.38 -5.78 -24.49
N PRO A 208 -17.92 -7.00 -24.25
CA PRO A 208 -19.30 -7.24 -23.86
C PRO A 208 -19.46 -7.08 -22.34
N LEU A 209 -19.56 -5.86 -21.83
CA LEU A 209 -19.55 -5.55 -20.41
C LEU A 209 -20.67 -6.22 -19.60
N GLU A 210 -21.76 -6.63 -20.23
CA GLU A 210 -22.92 -7.29 -19.59
C GLU A 210 -22.66 -8.77 -19.25
N GLN A 211 -21.57 -9.34 -19.72
CA GLN A 211 -21.23 -10.75 -19.51
C GLN A 211 -20.28 -10.99 -18.34
N GLY A 212 -19.85 -9.94 -17.67
CA GLY A 212 -18.83 -9.98 -16.66
C GLY A 212 -17.43 -9.88 -17.25
N VAL A 213 -16.70 -8.80 -16.90
CA VAL A 213 -15.33 -8.54 -17.39
C VAL A 213 -14.46 -8.29 -16.16
N GLN A 214 -13.36 -9.01 -16.05
CA GLN A 214 -12.38 -8.77 -15.00
C GLN A 214 -11.16 -8.08 -15.62
N LEU A 215 -10.85 -6.87 -15.11
CA LEU A 215 -9.65 -6.13 -15.45
C LEU A 215 -8.58 -6.36 -14.40
N MET A 216 -7.35 -6.57 -14.83
CA MET A 216 -6.18 -6.63 -13.96
C MET A 216 -5.05 -5.78 -14.52
N LEU A 217 -4.72 -4.70 -13.83
CA LEU A 217 -3.57 -3.86 -14.15
C LEU A 217 -2.40 -4.27 -13.28
N SER A 218 -1.26 -4.57 -13.91
CA SER A 218 -0.04 -5.01 -13.24
C SER A 218 1.18 -4.23 -13.74
N LYS A 219 2.22 -4.15 -12.89
CA LYS A 219 3.50 -3.52 -13.23
C LYS A 219 4.62 -4.53 -13.04
N SER A 220 5.55 -4.61 -14.00
CA SER A 220 6.75 -5.40 -13.88
C SER A 220 7.66 -4.91 -12.74
N ASP A 221 8.29 -5.82 -11.99
CA ASP A 221 9.19 -5.48 -10.87
C ASP A 221 10.52 -4.87 -11.36
N ASN A 222 10.99 -5.21 -12.55
CA ASN A 222 12.34 -4.88 -13.03
C ASN A 222 12.39 -3.77 -14.08
N GLU A 223 11.25 -3.40 -14.66
CA GLU A 223 11.16 -2.38 -15.71
C GLU A 223 9.91 -1.52 -15.51
N VAL A 224 9.91 -0.32 -16.11
CA VAL A 224 8.69 0.49 -16.19
C VAL A 224 7.84 -0.06 -17.34
N ARG A 225 7.24 -1.24 -17.09
CA ARG A 225 6.25 -1.85 -17.99
C ARG A 225 4.96 -2.06 -17.23
N MET A 226 3.87 -1.66 -17.82
CA MET A 226 2.52 -1.93 -17.31
C MET A 226 1.82 -2.88 -18.25
N MET A 227 1.13 -3.84 -17.67
CA MET A 227 0.32 -4.83 -18.38
C MET A 227 -1.13 -4.68 -17.95
N LEU A 228 -2.02 -4.73 -18.92
CA LEU A 228 -3.45 -4.80 -18.69
C LEU A 228 -3.95 -6.15 -19.18
N ASP A 229 -4.37 -6.98 -18.26
CA ASP A 229 -4.98 -8.28 -18.51
C ASP A 229 -6.49 -8.17 -18.37
N VAL A 230 -7.22 -8.78 -19.29
CA VAL A 230 -8.68 -8.85 -19.24
C VAL A 230 -9.11 -10.30 -19.33
N VAL A 231 -9.99 -10.71 -18.45
CA VAL A 231 -10.61 -12.03 -18.45
C VAL A 231 -12.10 -11.85 -18.76
N LEU A 232 -12.56 -12.57 -19.78
CA LEU A 232 -13.97 -12.61 -20.20
C LEU A 232 -14.51 -14.05 -20.12
N PRO A 233 -15.83 -14.21 -19.96
CA PRO A 233 -16.48 -15.51 -20.04
C PRO A 233 -16.22 -16.22 -21.38
N PRO A 234 -16.43 -17.54 -21.45
CA PRO A 234 -16.25 -18.31 -22.67
C PRO A 234 -17.04 -17.76 -23.86
N THR A 235 -16.34 -17.53 -24.96
CA THR A 235 -16.91 -17.05 -26.22
C THR A 235 -16.03 -17.39 -27.40
N ASP A 236 -16.63 -17.52 -28.59
CA ASP A 236 -15.93 -17.74 -29.86
C ASP A 236 -15.52 -16.42 -30.55
N VAL A 237 -15.96 -15.26 -30.01
CA VAL A 237 -15.64 -13.94 -30.56
C VAL A 237 -14.18 -13.60 -30.28
N MET A 238 -13.49 -13.03 -31.28
CA MET A 238 -12.16 -12.45 -31.16
C MET A 238 -12.30 -10.92 -31.14
N TYR A 239 -11.99 -10.31 -29.99
CA TYR A 239 -12.20 -8.87 -29.77
C TYR A 239 -11.08 -8.02 -30.36
N LEU A 240 -9.89 -8.59 -30.53
CA LEU A 240 -8.72 -7.94 -31.13
C LEU A 240 -8.58 -8.22 -32.64
N ASP A 241 -9.55 -8.88 -33.25
CA ASP A 241 -9.58 -9.09 -34.71
C ASP A 241 -10.36 -7.96 -35.39
N SER A 242 -9.69 -7.21 -36.24
CA SER A 242 -10.26 -6.07 -36.99
C SER A 242 -11.49 -6.42 -37.82
N SER A 243 -11.64 -7.72 -38.24
CA SER A 243 -12.81 -8.19 -38.99
C SER A 243 -14.04 -8.45 -38.10
N GLN A 244 -13.87 -8.60 -36.78
CA GLN A 244 -14.89 -8.93 -35.81
C GLN A 244 -15.08 -7.87 -34.72
N ALA A 245 -14.18 -6.87 -34.66
CA ALA A 245 -14.21 -5.83 -33.66
C ALA A 245 -15.50 -5.01 -33.69
N LYS A 246 -16.11 -4.80 -32.54
CA LYS A 246 -17.34 -4.01 -32.36
C LYS A 246 -17.15 -2.54 -32.79
N ASP A 247 -15.94 -2.01 -32.52
CA ASP A 247 -15.53 -0.65 -32.84
C ASP A 247 -14.10 -0.64 -33.41
N ALA A 248 -13.99 -0.49 -34.74
CA ALA A 248 -12.70 -0.48 -35.43
C ALA A 248 -11.82 0.73 -35.07
N LEU A 249 -12.41 1.85 -34.61
CA LEU A 249 -11.66 3.02 -34.18
C LEU A 249 -11.00 2.79 -32.86
N SER A 250 -11.76 2.31 -31.87
CA SER A 250 -11.23 1.97 -30.54
C SER A 250 -10.14 0.89 -30.63
N LEU A 251 -10.30 -0.11 -31.50
CA LEU A 251 -9.25 -1.11 -31.73
C LEU A 251 -7.97 -0.47 -32.29
N SER A 252 -8.08 0.38 -33.28
CA SER A 252 -6.91 1.06 -33.85
C SER A 252 -6.21 1.98 -32.86
N ILE A 253 -6.97 2.60 -31.94
CA ILE A 253 -6.41 3.42 -30.86
C ILE A 253 -5.64 2.51 -29.87
N VAL A 254 -6.23 1.40 -29.43
CA VAL A 254 -5.57 0.46 -28.49
C VAL A 254 -4.30 -0.12 -29.13
N GLU A 255 -4.33 -0.51 -30.43
CA GLU A 255 -3.15 -0.96 -31.16
C GLU A 255 -2.01 0.08 -31.17
N GLY A 256 -2.35 1.36 -31.34
CA GLY A 256 -1.38 2.47 -31.32
C GLY A 256 -0.84 2.83 -29.93
N LEU A 257 -1.46 2.32 -28.87
CA LEU A 257 -1.11 2.60 -27.47
C LEU A 257 -0.40 1.44 -26.76
N CYS A 258 -0.33 0.26 -27.39
CA CYS A 258 0.29 -0.94 -26.82
C CYS A 258 1.55 -1.34 -27.61
N ASP A 259 2.56 -1.85 -26.91
CA ASP A 259 3.75 -2.46 -27.52
C ASP A 259 3.47 -3.89 -27.97
N GLN A 260 2.62 -4.61 -27.22
CA GLN A 260 2.17 -5.98 -27.55
C GLN A 260 0.71 -6.15 -27.18
N MET A 261 0.00 -6.95 -28.00
CA MET A 261 -1.38 -7.34 -27.78
C MET A 261 -1.53 -8.82 -28.11
N GLN A 262 -2.16 -9.56 -27.22
CA GLN A 262 -2.41 -10.98 -27.40
C GLN A 262 -3.79 -11.36 -26.89
N GLU A 263 -4.52 -12.16 -27.66
CA GLU A 263 -5.78 -12.78 -27.24
C GLU A 263 -5.64 -14.30 -27.27
N THR A 264 -5.98 -14.95 -26.16
CA THR A 264 -5.87 -16.40 -25.96
C THR A 264 -7.13 -16.94 -25.29
N THR A 265 -7.23 -18.26 -25.18
CA THR A 265 -8.31 -18.93 -24.45
C THR A 265 -7.69 -19.88 -23.43
N ASP A 266 -8.16 -19.83 -22.18
CA ASP A 266 -7.68 -20.71 -21.13
C ASP A 266 -8.31 -22.13 -21.22
N GLU A 267 -7.87 -23.04 -20.32
CA GLU A 267 -8.37 -24.42 -20.25
C GLU A 267 -9.88 -24.50 -19.89
N GLN A 268 -10.46 -23.46 -19.34
CA GLN A 268 -11.88 -23.36 -18.96
C GLN A 268 -12.73 -22.72 -20.05
N GLY A 269 -12.09 -22.27 -21.15
CA GLY A 269 -12.74 -21.60 -22.27
C GLY A 269 -12.87 -20.08 -22.11
N ASN A 270 -12.39 -19.48 -21.00
CA ASN A 270 -12.41 -18.03 -20.84
C ASN A 270 -11.46 -17.35 -21.82
N LYS A 271 -11.86 -16.19 -22.32
CA LYS A 271 -11.00 -15.36 -23.16
C LYS A 271 -10.08 -14.52 -22.28
N LEU A 272 -8.81 -14.53 -22.64
CA LEU A 272 -7.76 -13.75 -22.00
C LEU A 272 -7.18 -12.77 -23.01
N ILE A 273 -7.32 -11.47 -22.73
CA ILE A 273 -6.67 -10.41 -23.50
C ILE A 273 -5.50 -9.89 -22.66
N HIS A 274 -4.32 -9.89 -23.22
CA HIS A 274 -3.11 -9.37 -22.63
C HIS A 274 -2.58 -8.21 -23.46
N LEU A 275 -2.43 -7.05 -22.83
CA LEU A 275 -1.89 -5.84 -23.41
C LEU A 275 -0.65 -5.38 -22.66
N GLU A 276 0.47 -5.21 -23.35
CA GLU A 276 1.65 -4.52 -22.84
C GLU A 276 1.59 -3.06 -23.25
N LEU A 277 1.47 -2.15 -22.28
CA LEU A 277 1.28 -0.72 -22.55
C LEU A 277 2.59 -0.07 -22.99
N ASN A 278 2.50 0.89 -23.92
CA ASN A 278 3.66 1.54 -24.52
C ASN A 278 4.53 2.24 -23.46
N LYS A 279 5.78 1.78 -23.35
CA LYS A 279 6.74 2.21 -22.34
C LYS A 279 7.10 3.69 -22.45
N GLU A 280 7.26 4.23 -23.66
CA GLU A 280 7.66 5.60 -23.85
C GLU A 280 6.58 6.56 -23.36
N ARG A 281 5.30 6.23 -23.59
CA ARG A 281 4.16 7.02 -23.12
C ARG A 281 3.93 6.97 -21.61
N LEU A 282 4.34 5.88 -20.95
CA LEU A 282 4.29 5.75 -19.49
C LEU A 282 5.34 6.63 -18.79
N LEU A 283 6.42 6.99 -19.48
CA LEU A 283 7.56 7.72 -18.94
C LEU A 283 7.62 9.19 -19.40
N MET A 284 6.66 9.66 -20.19
CA MET A 284 6.55 11.08 -20.53
C MET A 284 6.20 11.87 -19.27
N ASP A 285 7.07 12.80 -18.85
CA ASP A 285 6.87 13.75 -17.75
C ASP A 285 5.94 14.90 -18.14
#